data_610aa0e825fe0553055203eedfdc1bbc
#
_entry.id   610aa0e825fe0553055203eedfdc1bbc
#
_cell.length_a   1.000
_cell.length_b   1.000
_cell.length_c   1.000
_cell.angle_alpha   90.00
_cell.angle_beta   90.00
_cell.angle_gamma   90.00
#
_symmetry.space_group_name_H-M   'P 1'
#
loop_
_entity.id
_entity.type
_entity.pdbx_description
1 polymer ?
#
loop_
_entity_poly.entity_id
_entity_poly.type
_entity_poly.pdbx_seq_one_letter_code
_entity_poly.pdbx_strand_id
1 'polypeptide(L)'
;MADNYLENKYAEYQARKTSGTRTGHTTKTLHKTRRVFITGGAEGIGKAIVRAFRGAGHRVAFCDKNETLGKETALQTGTQFHLVDVSDKTALEDCLQKIIEEWGDIDIIINNAGISQFSSITETSVEDFDKILSINLRPAFITSRRLALHRQSLDTPNPYGRIINICSTRYLMSEPGSEGYAASKGGIYSLTHALALSLSEWHITVNSIAPGWIQNNNYDQLRPEDHAQHPSGRVGKPEDIARMCLFLCQEENDFINGENITIDGGMTKKMIYLD
;
A
#
# COMPACT_ATOMS: atom_id res chain seq x y z
N MET A 1 40.87 -19.21 21.53
CA MET A 1 41.21 -17.96 20.82
C MET A 1 39.99 -17.26 20.20
N ALA A 2 38.77 -17.74 20.45
CA ALA A 2 37.54 -17.09 19.92
C ALA A 2 36.86 -16.10 20.90
N ASP A 3 37.17 -16.17 22.20
CA ASP A 3 36.48 -15.38 23.23
C ASP A 3 36.85 -13.89 23.28
N ASN A 4 38.07 -13.53 22.86
CA ASN A 4 38.55 -12.14 22.93
C ASN A 4 37.89 -11.19 21.88
N TYR A 5 37.29 -11.69 20.81
CA TYR A 5 36.75 -10.82 19.76
C TYR A 5 35.46 -10.16 20.19
N LEU A 6 34.54 -10.92 20.80
CA LEU A 6 33.27 -10.41 21.28
C LEU A 6 33.43 -9.45 22.47
N GLU A 7 34.33 -9.77 23.40
CA GLU A 7 34.64 -8.89 24.52
C GLU A 7 35.28 -7.57 24.07
N ASN A 8 36.19 -7.59 23.12
CA ASN A 8 36.78 -6.38 22.54
C ASN A 8 35.73 -5.52 21.81
N LYS A 9 34.82 -6.15 21.04
CA LYS A 9 33.69 -5.46 20.38
C LYS A 9 32.74 -4.87 21.39
N TYR A 10 32.46 -5.56 22.48
CA TYR A 10 31.60 -5.05 23.56
C TYR A 10 32.26 -3.89 24.32
N ALA A 11 33.53 -3.95 24.57
CA ALA A 11 34.34 -2.88 25.19
C ALA A 11 34.37 -1.63 24.27
N GLU A 12 34.59 -1.79 22.96
CA GLU A 12 34.48 -0.69 21.96
C GLU A 12 33.10 -0.07 21.92
N TYR A 13 32.04 -0.88 21.99
CA TYR A 13 30.64 -0.40 22.04
C TYR A 13 30.40 0.41 23.32
N GLN A 14 30.86 -0.07 24.49
CA GLN A 14 30.73 0.64 25.76
C GLN A 14 31.55 1.95 25.78
N ALA A 15 32.75 1.95 25.24
CA ALA A 15 33.61 3.14 25.12
C ALA A 15 32.96 4.22 24.21
N ARG A 16 32.29 3.83 23.11
CA ARG A 16 31.53 4.74 22.25
C ARG A 16 30.30 5.31 22.95
N LYS A 17 29.66 4.52 23.84
CA LYS A 17 28.49 4.95 24.60
C LYS A 17 28.84 5.97 25.70
N THR A 18 30.03 5.89 26.27
CA THR A 18 30.49 6.82 27.33
C THR A 18 31.18 8.07 26.79
N SER A 19 31.71 8.05 25.56
CA SER A 19 32.33 9.22 24.91
C SER A 19 31.34 10.08 24.09
N GLY A 20 30.05 9.76 24.14
CA GLY A 20 29.02 10.42 23.34
C GLY A 20 28.71 11.84 23.78
N THR A 21 29.49 12.79 23.31
CA THR A 21 29.00 14.13 23.05
C THR A 21 27.86 14.01 22.04
N ARG A 22 26.62 14.15 22.49
CA ARG A 22 25.44 14.31 21.62
C ARG A 22 25.62 15.60 20.81
N THR A 23 26.38 15.55 19.74
CA THR A 23 26.21 16.51 18.66
C THR A 23 24.90 16.13 17.98
N GLY A 24 23.85 16.82 18.35
CA GLY A 24 22.55 16.73 17.67
C GLY A 24 22.70 17.24 16.23
N HIS A 25 23.21 16.43 15.36
CA HIS A 25 23.03 16.59 13.92
C HIS A 25 21.65 16.05 13.59
N THR A 26 20.63 16.87 13.83
CA THR A 26 19.40 16.79 13.04
C THR A 26 19.77 17.26 11.63
N THR A 27 20.43 16.43 10.85
CA THR A 27 20.33 16.54 9.41
C THR A 27 18.86 16.29 9.10
N LYS A 28 18.11 17.39 8.85
CA LYS A 28 16.88 17.31 8.06
C LYS A 28 17.32 16.71 6.74
N THR A 29 17.20 15.40 6.61
CA THR A 29 17.26 14.74 5.32
C THR A 29 16.12 15.37 4.55
N LEU A 30 16.44 16.24 3.59
CA LEU A 30 15.45 16.79 2.67
C LEU A 30 14.99 15.62 1.83
N HIS A 31 13.93 14.94 2.29
CA HIS A 31 13.33 13.86 1.52
C HIS A 31 12.94 14.43 0.16
N LYS A 32 13.43 13.81 -0.90
CA LYS A 32 13.11 14.22 -2.27
C LYS A 32 11.60 14.14 -2.47
N THR A 33 11.00 15.24 -2.93
CA THR A 33 9.57 15.25 -3.28
C THR A 33 9.32 14.23 -4.38
N ARG A 34 8.44 13.24 -4.12
CA ARG A 34 8.05 12.18 -5.05
C ARG A 34 6.67 12.49 -5.66
N ARG A 35 6.45 11.95 -6.85
CA ARG A 35 5.18 11.99 -7.59
C ARG A 35 4.41 10.71 -7.32
N VAL A 36 3.26 10.82 -6.67
CA VAL A 36 2.50 9.69 -6.12
C VAL A 36 1.13 9.62 -6.76
N PHE A 37 0.78 8.48 -7.31
CA PHE A 37 -0.57 8.19 -7.79
C PHE A 37 -1.24 7.11 -6.94
N ILE A 38 -2.50 7.34 -6.54
CA ILE A 38 -3.27 6.47 -5.65
C ILE A 38 -4.62 6.17 -6.27
N THR A 39 -5.01 4.89 -6.35
CA THR A 39 -6.37 4.51 -6.76
C THR A 39 -7.28 4.38 -5.53
N GLY A 40 -8.55 4.83 -5.64
CA GLY A 40 -9.52 4.76 -4.54
C GLY A 40 -9.14 5.69 -3.37
N GLY A 41 -8.77 6.95 -3.69
CA GLY A 41 -8.24 7.90 -2.71
C GLY A 41 -9.28 8.77 -2.00
N ALA A 42 -10.58 8.64 -2.30
CA ALA A 42 -11.60 9.55 -1.79
C ALA A 42 -11.99 9.29 -0.32
N GLU A 43 -11.89 8.06 0.16
CA GLU A 43 -12.30 7.66 1.51
C GLU A 43 -11.43 6.55 2.11
N GLY A 44 -11.69 6.19 3.36
CA GLY A 44 -11.09 5.04 4.04
C GLY A 44 -9.57 5.03 4.03
N ILE A 45 -8.99 3.85 3.75
CA ILE A 45 -7.55 3.62 3.67
C ILE A 45 -6.91 4.53 2.61
N GLY A 46 -7.53 4.67 1.43
CA GLY A 46 -7.02 5.52 0.35
C GLY A 46 -6.88 6.98 0.76
N LYS A 47 -7.91 7.56 1.40
CA LYS A 47 -7.86 8.93 1.91
C LYS A 47 -6.75 9.12 2.96
N ALA A 48 -6.55 8.14 3.84
CA ALA A 48 -5.47 8.18 4.82
C ALA A 48 -4.09 8.14 4.14
N ILE A 49 -3.93 7.35 3.09
CA ILE A 49 -2.71 7.30 2.28
C ILE A 49 -2.47 8.64 1.58
N VAL A 50 -3.50 9.23 0.93
CA VAL A 50 -3.42 10.57 0.29
C VAL A 50 -2.93 11.60 1.30
N ARG A 51 -3.53 11.66 2.49
CA ARG A 51 -3.14 12.59 3.57
C ARG A 51 -1.70 12.36 4.03
N ALA A 52 -1.31 11.10 4.22
CA ALA A 52 0.02 10.74 4.71
C ALA A 52 1.13 11.16 3.71
N PHE A 53 0.98 10.83 2.44
CA PHE A 53 1.96 11.21 1.41
C PHE A 53 1.99 12.72 1.18
N ARG A 54 0.84 13.39 1.19
CA ARG A 54 0.80 14.85 1.08
C ARG A 54 1.44 15.53 2.28
N GLY A 55 1.17 15.02 3.50
CA GLY A 55 1.79 15.50 4.74
C GLY A 55 3.30 15.28 4.78
N ALA A 56 3.82 14.26 4.11
CA ALA A 56 5.24 14.02 3.92
C ALA A 56 5.89 14.91 2.84
N GLY A 57 5.13 15.81 2.20
CA GLY A 57 5.67 16.79 1.23
C GLY A 57 5.73 16.26 -0.22
N HIS A 58 5.07 15.15 -0.51
CA HIS A 58 5.01 14.61 -1.86
C HIS A 58 3.95 15.30 -2.74
N ARG A 59 4.14 15.26 -4.07
CA ARG A 59 3.11 15.63 -5.04
C ARG A 59 2.18 14.44 -5.23
N VAL A 60 0.89 14.61 -4.94
CA VAL A 60 -0.08 13.50 -4.91
C VAL A 60 -1.22 13.77 -5.89
N ALA A 61 -1.50 12.79 -6.73
CA ALA A 61 -2.75 12.65 -7.47
C ALA A 61 -3.45 11.36 -7.06
N PHE A 62 -4.76 11.35 -7.09
CA PHE A 62 -5.55 10.15 -6.85
C PHE A 62 -6.77 10.09 -7.76
N CYS A 63 -7.26 8.89 -8.00
CA CYS A 63 -8.53 8.69 -8.68
C CYS A 63 -9.54 7.99 -7.77
N ASP A 64 -10.82 8.26 -8.04
CA ASP A 64 -11.96 7.59 -7.41
C ASP A 64 -13.20 7.75 -8.31
N LYS A 65 -14.15 6.84 -8.17
CA LYS A 65 -15.46 6.94 -8.84
C LYS A 65 -16.45 7.86 -8.11
N ASN A 66 -16.18 8.16 -6.82
CA ASN A 66 -17.01 9.07 -6.03
C ASN A 66 -16.56 10.51 -6.23
N GLU A 67 -17.23 11.23 -7.11
CA GLU A 67 -16.89 12.61 -7.46
C GLU A 67 -16.95 13.57 -6.27
N THR A 68 -17.99 13.44 -5.45
CA THR A 68 -18.22 14.34 -4.30
C THR A 68 -17.10 14.17 -3.26
N LEU A 69 -16.86 12.95 -2.78
CA LEU A 69 -15.82 12.67 -1.79
C LEU A 69 -14.41 12.92 -2.35
N GLY A 70 -14.22 12.67 -3.66
CA GLY A 70 -12.95 12.93 -4.33
C GLY A 70 -12.61 14.42 -4.36
N LYS A 71 -13.54 15.28 -4.76
CA LYS A 71 -13.38 16.74 -4.72
C LYS A 71 -13.15 17.27 -3.32
N GLU A 72 -13.91 16.77 -2.34
CA GLU A 72 -13.73 17.13 -0.93
C GLU A 72 -12.34 16.78 -0.42
N THR A 73 -11.88 15.55 -0.67
CA THR A 73 -10.55 15.08 -0.25
C THR A 73 -9.44 15.88 -0.92
N ALA A 74 -9.57 16.18 -2.21
CA ALA A 74 -8.60 17.01 -2.94
C ALA A 74 -8.51 18.42 -2.36
N LEU A 75 -9.65 19.05 -2.05
CA LEU A 75 -9.70 20.38 -1.44
C LEU A 75 -9.03 20.38 -0.05
N GLN A 76 -9.34 19.38 0.80
CA GLN A 76 -8.79 19.27 2.15
C GLN A 76 -7.28 19.06 2.17
N THR A 77 -6.74 18.38 1.15
CA THR A 77 -5.33 17.95 1.11
C THR A 77 -4.45 18.77 0.17
N GLY A 78 -5.05 19.57 -0.72
CA GLY A 78 -4.31 20.26 -1.78
C GLY A 78 -3.68 19.29 -2.78
N THR A 79 -4.40 18.23 -3.13
CA THR A 79 -3.97 17.17 -4.06
C THR A 79 -4.81 17.19 -5.35
N GLN A 80 -4.37 16.46 -6.37
CA GLN A 80 -5.06 16.35 -7.66
C GLN A 80 -6.04 15.19 -7.64
N PHE A 81 -7.31 15.44 -7.99
CA PHE A 81 -8.35 14.42 -8.09
C PHE A 81 -8.73 14.18 -9.55
N HIS A 82 -8.88 12.90 -9.91
CA HIS A 82 -9.37 12.44 -11.20
C HIS A 82 -10.59 11.55 -11.00
N LEU A 83 -11.70 11.88 -11.65
CA LEU A 83 -12.90 11.05 -11.64
C LEU A 83 -12.70 9.86 -12.58
N VAL A 84 -12.46 8.67 -12.02
CA VAL A 84 -12.22 7.43 -12.77
C VAL A 84 -12.82 6.25 -12.04
N ASP A 85 -13.60 5.44 -12.74
CA ASP A 85 -13.89 4.08 -12.33
C ASP A 85 -12.74 3.17 -12.80
N VAL A 86 -12.02 2.58 -11.87
CA VAL A 86 -10.84 1.73 -12.18
C VAL A 86 -11.21 0.45 -12.94
N SER A 87 -12.49 0.06 -12.98
CA SER A 87 -12.98 -1.04 -13.81
C SER A 87 -12.99 -0.70 -15.30
N ASP A 88 -13.05 0.59 -15.65
CA ASP A 88 -12.83 1.07 -17.00
C ASP A 88 -11.33 1.20 -17.28
N LYS A 89 -10.81 0.20 -18.03
CA LYS A 89 -9.39 0.12 -18.37
C LYS A 89 -8.89 1.34 -19.15
N THR A 90 -9.71 1.85 -20.07
CA THR A 90 -9.34 2.98 -20.94
C THR A 90 -9.27 4.26 -20.12
N ALA A 91 -10.29 4.54 -19.30
CA ALA A 91 -10.30 5.70 -18.41
C ALA A 91 -9.12 5.71 -17.45
N LEU A 92 -8.73 4.54 -16.91
CA LEU A 92 -7.58 4.43 -16.01
C LEU A 92 -6.24 4.65 -16.76
N GLU A 93 -6.06 4.07 -17.94
CA GLU A 93 -4.87 4.27 -18.78
C GLU A 93 -4.72 5.74 -19.21
N ASP A 94 -5.80 6.39 -19.64
CA ASP A 94 -5.83 7.80 -20.02
C ASP A 94 -5.51 8.73 -18.83
N CYS A 95 -6.04 8.40 -17.64
CA CYS A 95 -5.72 9.14 -16.43
C CYS A 95 -4.22 9.11 -16.12
N LEU A 96 -3.61 7.93 -16.15
CA LEU A 96 -2.17 7.77 -15.91
C LEU A 96 -1.36 8.49 -16.99
N GLN A 97 -1.77 8.40 -18.26
CA GLN A 97 -1.10 9.08 -19.36
C GLN A 97 -1.08 10.60 -19.14
N LYS A 98 -2.22 11.21 -18.79
CA LYS A 98 -2.31 12.64 -18.49
C LYS A 98 -1.41 13.06 -17.34
N ILE A 99 -1.35 12.25 -16.27
CA ILE A 99 -0.48 12.54 -15.12
C ILE A 99 1.00 12.46 -15.53
N ILE A 100 1.38 11.46 -16.32
CA ILE A 100 2.74 11.30 -16.81
C ILE A 100 3.12 12.49 -17.73
N GLU A 101 2.25 12.91 -18.62
CA GLU A 101 2.47 14.08 -19.49
C GLU A 101 2.64 15.37 -18.68
N GLU A 102 1.85 15.57 -17.65
CA GLU A 102 1.92 16.77 -16.79
C GLU A 102 3.13 16.75 -15.83
N TRP A 103 3.52 15.57 -15.33
CA TRP A 103 4.55 15.46 -14.28
C TRP A 103 5.90 14.97 -14.79
N GLY A 104 5.94 14.50 -16.04
CA GLY A 104 7.10 13.87 -16.66
C GLY A 104 7.31 12.41 -16.27
N ASP A 105 6.78 11.97 -15.13
CA ASP A 105 6.88 10.59 -14.64
C ASP A 105 6.01 10.40 -13.37
N ILE A 106 5.87 9.15 -12.92
CA ILE A 106 5.30 8.76 -11.62
C ILE A 106 6.35 7.96 -10.87
N ASP A 107 6.64 8.33 -9.61
CA ASP A 107 7.62 7.66 -8.77
C ASP A 107 6.99 6.54 -7.93
N ILE A 108 5.75 6.73 -7.48
CA ILE A 108 5.05 5.83 -6.57
C ILE A 108 3.62 5.60 -7.07
N ILE A 109 3.22 4.33 -7.16
CA ILE A 109 1.84 3.93 -7.41
C ILE A 109 1.31 3.13 -6.22
N ILE A 110 0.15 3.53 -5.70
CA ILE A 110 -0.57 2.78 -4.67
C ILE A 110 -1.88 2.26 -5.25
N ASN A 111 -1.97 0.97 -5.47
CA ASN A 111 -3.17 0.28 -5.93
C ASN A 111 -4.03 -0.07 -4.72
N ASN A 112 -4.95 0.84 -4.36
CA ASN A 112 -5.80 0.70 -3.18
C ASN A 112 -7.28 0.48 -3.53
N ALA A 113 -7.76 0.95 -4.68
CA ALA A 113 -9.17 0.77 -5.07
C ALA A 113 -9.61 -0.69 -4.96
N GLY A 114 -10.76 -0.91 -4.35
CA GLY A 114 -11.31 -2.25 -4.18
C GLY A 114 -12.70 -2.22 -3.55
N ILE A 115 -13.43 -3.29 -3.79
CA ILE A 115 -14.74 -3.56 -3.17
C ILE A 115 -14.67 -4.88 -2.42
N SER A 116 -15.44 -4.97 -1.34
CA SER A 116 -15.73 -6.23 -0.65
C SER A 116 -17.22 -6.52 -0.82
N GLN A 117 -17.53 -7.52 -1.62
CA GLN A 117 -18.89 -8.00 -1.82
C GLN A 117 -18.92 -9.47 -1.41
N PHE A 118 -19.83 -9.80 -0.52
CA PHE A 118 -20.02 -11.15 0.00
C PHE A 118 -21.43 -11.61 -0.33
N SER A 119 -21.53 -12.80 -0.90
CA SER A 119 -22.80 -13.44 -1.25
C SER A 119 -22.60 -14.96 -1.26
N SER A 120 -23.66 -15.72 -1.01
CA SER A 120 -23.55 -17.19 -1.05
C SER A 120 -23.06 -17.66 -2.43
N ILE A 121 -22.30 -18.75 -2.47
CA ILE A 121 -21.75 -19.30 -3.72
C ILE A 121 -22.87 -19.66 -4.74
N THR A 122 -24.06 -19.99 -4.28
CA THR A 122 -25.20 -20.32 -5.13
C THR A 122 -25.94 -19.10 -5.68
N GLU A 123 -25.69 -17.91 -5.09
CA GLU A 123 -26.32 -16.64 -5.48
C GLU A 123 -25.35 -15.72 -6.23
N THR A 124 -24.04 -15.96 -6.09
CA THR A 124 -23.01 -15.18 -6.78
C THR A 124 -22.99 -15.52 -8.26
N SER A 125 -23.30 -14.54 -9.12
CA SER A 125 -23.20 -14.72 -10.57
C SER A 125 -21.73 -14.69 -11.03
N VAL A 126 -21.44 -15.23 -12.22
CA VAL A 126 -20.11 -15.11 -12.84
C VAL A 126 -19.77 -13.66 -13.11
N GLU A 127 -20.75 -12.86 -13.48
CA GLU A 127 -20.62 -11.41 -13.71
C GLU A 127 -20.23 -10.65 -12.44
N ASP A 128 -20.75 -11.03 -11.27
CA ASP A 128 -20.35 -10.45 -9.99
C ASP A 128 -18.91 -10.84 -9.64
N PHE A 129 -18.53 -12.08 -9.88
CA PHE A 129 -17.15 -12.54 -9.71
C PHE A 129 -16.20 -11.74 -10.62
N ASP A 130 -16.51 -11.62 -11.91
CA ASP A 130 -15.70 -10.87 -12.89
C ASP A 130 -15.62 -9.38 -12.52
N LYS A 131 -16.71 -8.80 -12.04
CA LYS A 131 -16.75 -7.42 -11.56
C LYS A 131 -15.77 -7.21 -10.40
N ILE A 132 -15.73 -8.11 -9.42
CA ILE A 132 -14.78 -8.02 -8.30
C ILE A 132 -13.33 -8.06 -8.83
N LEU A 133 -13.00 -8.98 -9.73
CA LEU A 133 -11.67 -9.07 -10.33
C LEU A 133 -11.32 -7.81 -11.14
N SER A 134 -12.30 -7.26 -11.87
CA SER A 134 -12.12 -6.07 -12.69
C SER A 134 -11.80 -4.81 -11.87
N ILE A 135 -12.23 -4.76 -10.61
CA ILE A 135 -12.00 -3.63 -9.70
C ILE A 135 -10.79 -3.88 -8.79
N ASN A 136 -10.67 -5.09 -8.22
CA ASN A 136 -9.69 -5.36 -7.17
C ASN A 136 -8.32 -5.80 -7.70
N LEU A 137 -8.25 -6.47 -8.86
CA LEU A 137 -7.03 -7.10 -9.37
C LEU A 137 -6.50 -6.45 -10.65
N ARG A 138 -7.35 -6.36 -11.68
CA ARG A 138 -6.95 -5.86 -13.00
C ARG A 138 -6.31 -4.47 -12.98
N PRO A 139 -6.77 -3.49 -12.17
CA PRO A 139 -6.16 -2.16 -12.12
C PRO A 139 -4.69 -2.18 -11.69
N ALA A 140 -4.30 -3.06 -10.77
CA ALA A 140 -2.90 -3.18 -10.34
C ALA A 140 -1.99 -3.62 -11.50
N PHE A 141 -2.46 -4.49 -12.38
CA PHE A 141 -1.74 -4.84 -13.61
C PHE A 141 -1.67 -3.66 -14.58
N ILE A 142 -2.78 -2.95 -14.81
CA ILE A 142 -2.86 -1.82 -15.74
C ILE A 142 -1.90 -0.71 -15.33
N THR A 143 -1.94 -0.29 -14.07
CA THR A 143 -1.09 0.80 -13.56
C THR A 143 0.39 0.45 -13.62
N SER A 144 0.72 -0.79 -13.23
CA SER A 144 2.10 -1.30 -13.28
C SER A 144 2.63 -1.37 -14.70
N ARG A 145 1.83 -1.94 -15.62
CA ARG A 145 2.17 -2.01 -17.05
C ARG A 145 2.35 -0.62 -17.66
N ARG A 146 1.47 0.34 -17.32
CA ARG A 146 1.57 1.71 -17.85
C ARG A 146 2.85 2.39 -17.38
N LEU A 147 3.23 2.23 -16.11
CA LEU A 147 4.49 2.75 -15.60
C LEU A 147 5.69 2.09 -16.30
N ALA A 148 5.68 0.77 -16.49
CA ALA A 148 6.74 0.05 -17.19
C ALA A 148 6.94 0.56 -18.60
N LEU A 149 5.87 0.70 -19.39
CA LEU A 149 5.91 1.22 -20.75
C LEU A 149 6.48 2.66 -20.81
N HIS A 150 6.12 3.50 -19.84
CA HIS A 150 6.69 4.83 -19.73
C HIS A 150 8.20 4.76 -19.41
N ARG A 151 8.60 3.97 -18.43
CA ARG A 151 10.02 3.83 -18.05
C ARG A 151 10.88 3.26 -19.16
N GLN A 152 10.34 2.34 -19.96
CA GLN A 152 11.00 1.79 -21.14
C GLN A 152 11.26 2.86 -22.22
N SER A 153 10.42 3.90 -22.30
CA SER A 153 10.55 4.99 -23.28
C SER A 153 11.52 6.11 -22.87
N LEU A 154 12.08 6.06 -21.65
CA LEU A 154 12.98 7.08 -21.14
C LEU A 154 14.42 6.83 -21.60
N ASP A 155 15.08 7.85 -22.14
CA ASP A 155 16.51 7.79 -22.50
C ASP A 155 17.42 7.63 -21.27
N THR A 156 17.01 8.17 -20.14
CA THR A 156 17.72 8.05 -18.86
C THR A 156 16.83 7.36 -17.84
N PRO A 157 17.22 6.18 -17.33
CA PRO A 157 16.44 5.47 -16.35
C PRO A 157 16.24 6.30 -15.08
N ASN A 158 15.02 6.32 -14.55
CA ASN A 158 14.77 6.85 -13.22
C ASN A 158 15.21 5.76 -12.20
N PRO A 159 16.16 6.07 -11.28
CA PRO A 159 16.73 5.07 -10.36
C PRO A 159 15.79 4.72 -9.20
N TYR A 160 14.56 5.20 -9.22
CA TYR A 160 13.59 5.01 -8.13
C TYR A 160 12.19 4.76 -8.68
N GLY A 161 11.55 3.72 -8.19
CA GLY A 161 10.14 3.42 -8.40
C GLY A 161 9.60 2.53 -7.27
N ARG A 162 8.35 2.75 -6.86
CA ARG A 162 7.65 1.94 -5.85
C ARG A 162 6.22 1.66 -6.28
N ILE A 163 5.81 0.42 -6.18
CA ILE A 163 4.40 0.02 -6.35
C ILE A 163 3.98 -0.71 -5.09
N ILE A 164 2.90 -0.23 -4.47
CA ILE A 164 2.28 -0.86 -3.31
C ILE A 164 0.87 -1.30 -3.67
N ASN A 165 0.61 -2.59 -3.53
CA ASN A 165 -0.71 -3.17 -3.76
C ASN A 165 -1.42 -3.40 -2.43
N ILE A 166 -2.61 -2.87 -2.25
CA ILE A 166 -3.40 -3.16 -1.05
C ILE A 166 -4.12 -4.50 -1.24
N CYS A 167 -3.56 -5.51 -0.58
CA CYS A 167 -4.08 -6.86 -0.49
C CYS A 167 -5.19 -6.97 0.59
N SER A 168 -5.23 -8.04 1.31
CA SER A 168 -6.05 -8.32 2.50
C SER A 168 -5.57 -9.62 3.12
N THR A 169 -5.80 -9.83 4.41
CA THR A 169 -5.63 -11.15 5.05
C THR A 169 -6.45 -12.26 4.36
N ARG A 170 -7.45 -11.87 3.55
CA ARG A 170 -8.26 -12.80 2.73
C ARG A 170 -7.48 -13.48 1.59
N TYR A 171 -6.22 -13.13 1.36
CA TYR A 171 -5.36 -13.91 0.47
C TYR A 171 -4.97 -15.27 1.07
N LEU A 172 -5.04 -15.40 2.41
CA LEU A 172 -4.60 -16.57 3.17
C LEU A 172 -5.75 -17.26 3.90
N MET A 173 -6.75 -16.51 4.36
CA MET A 173 -7.88 -17.03 5.13
C MET A 173 -9.20 -16.42 4.63
N SER A 174 -10.29 -17.17 4.76
CA SER A 174 -11.57 -16.80 4.17
C SER A 174 -12.74 -17.12 5.11
N GLU A 175 -13.88 -16.57 4.80
CA GLU A 175 -15.18 -16.94 5.33
C GLU A 175 -16.12 -17.30 4.17
N PRO A 176 -17.21 -18.04 4.43
CA PRO A 176 -18.18 -18.37 3.39
C PRO A 176 -18.69 -17.12 2.67
N GLY A 177 -18.90 -17.21 1.36
CA GLY A 177 -19.42 -16.10 0.54
C GLY A 177 -18.35 -15.08 0.15
N SER A 178 -17.07 -15.34 0.36
CA SER A 178 -15.97 -14.41 0.04
C SER A 178 -15.14 -14.82 -1.18
N GLU A 179 -15.60 -15.74 -2.00
CA GLU A 179 -14.82 -16.41 -3.04
C GLU A 179 -14.20 -15.43 -4.05
N GLY A 180 -15.00 -14.49 -4.59
CA GLY A 180 -14.53 -13.48 -5.53
C GLY A 180 -13.53 -12.51 -4.89
N TYR A 181 -13.82 -12.09 -3.65
CA TYR A 181 -12.91 -11.21 -2.92
C TYR A 181 -11.59 -11.92 -2.59
N ALA A 182 -11.66 -13.14 -2.05
CA ALA A 182 -10.48 -13.94 -1.73
C ALA A 182 -9.64 -14.24 -2.98
N ALA A 183 -10.27 -14.63 -4.09
CA ALA A 183 -9.61 -14.85 -5.37
C ALA A 183 -8.89 -13.57 -5.86
N SER A 184 -9.55 -12.39 -5.76
CA SER A 184 -8.94 -11.12 -6.14
C SER A 184 -7.71 -10.78 -5.28
N LYS A 185 -7.76 -11.04 -3.96
CA LYS A 185 -6.65 -10.73 -3.04
C LYS A 185 -5.53 -11.78 -3.11
N GLY A 186 -5.86 -13.05 -3.36
CA GLY A 186 -4.89 -14.08 -3.76
C GLY A 186 -4.18 -13.72 -5.06
N GLY A 187 -4.93 -13.19 -6.04
CA GLY A 187 -4.38 -12.66 -7.29
C GLY A 187 -3.42 -11.49 -7.06
N ILE A 188 -3.75 -10.53 -6.18
CA ILE A 188 -2.86 -9.42 -5.81
C ILE A 188 -1.56 -9.93 -5.17
N TYR A 189 -1.66 -10.91 -4.26
CA TYR A 189 -0.49 -11.54 -3.66
C TYR A 189 0.46 -12.11 -4.72
N SER A 190 -0.07 -12.93 -5.64
CA SER A 190 0.73 -13.56 -6.69
C SER A 190 1.24 -12.55 -7.72
N LEU A 191 0.40 -11.56 -8.11
CA LEU A 191 0.79 -10.51 -9.05
C LEU A 191 1.94 -9.66 -8.50
N THR A 192 1.98 -9.42 -7.19
CA THR A 192 3.00 -8.59 -6.52
C THR A 192 4.41 -9.14 -6.76
N HIS A 193 4.66 -10.41 -6.43
CA HIS A 193 6.01 -10.98 -6.62
C HIS A 193 6.36 -11.17 -8.10
N ALA A 194 5.39 -11.45 -8.97
CA ALA A 194 5.62 -11.53 -10.41
C ALA A 194 6.05 -10.18 -11.00
N LEU A 195 5.35 -9.09 -10.60
CA LEU A 195 5.70 -7.73 -11.01
C LEU A 195 7.04 -7.27 -10.43
N ALA A 196 7.38 -7.66 -9.19
CA ALA A 196 8.67 -7.34 -8.58
C ALA A 196 9.86 -7.82 -9.41
N LEU A 197 9.74 -9.00 -10.02
CA LEU A 197 10.76 -9.54 -10.92
C LEU A 197 10.74 -8.83 -12.27
N SER A 198 9.55 -8.66 -12.87
CA SER A 198 9.41 -8.08 -14.20
C SER A 198 9.80 -6.60 -14.27
N LEU A 199 9.65 -5.84 -13.15
CA LEU A 199 9.90 -4.41 -13.11
C LEU A 199 11.28 -4.04 -12.51
N SER A 200 12.07 -5.03 -12.12
CA SER A 200 13.39 -4.81 -11.51
C SER A 200 14.37 -4.07 -12.43
N GLU A 201 14.29 -4.30 -13.74
CA GLU A 201 15.14 -3.61 -14.73
C GLU A 201 14.94 -2.08 -14.75
N TRP A 202 13.78 -1.59 -14.30
CA TRP A 202 13.48 -0.15 -14.19
C TRP A 202 13.62 0.36 -12.74
N HIS A 203 14.30 -0.36 -11.86
CA HIS A 203 14.48 0.00 -10.45
C HIS A 203 13.17 0.23 -9.70
N ILE A 204 12.12 -0.51 -10.04
CA ILE A 204 10.81 -0.46 -9.41
C ILE A 204 10.68 -1.64 -8.46
N THR A 205 10.52 -1.38 -7.15
CA THR A 205 10.11 -2.42 -6.21
C THR A 205 8.59 -2.52 -6.14
N VAL A 206 8.09 -3.73 -5.99
CA VAL A 206 6.66 -4.01 -5.89
C VAL A 206 6.41 -4.82 -4.63
N ASN A 207 5.62 -4.28 -3.70
CA ASN A 207 5.22 -4.97 -2.49
C ASN A 207 3.71 -4.88 -2.28
N SER A 208 3.17 -5.75 -1.44
CA SER A 208 1.78 -5.66 -1.03
C SER A 208 1.65 -5.54 0.49
N ILE A 209 0.58 -4.90 0.91
CA ILE A 209 0.17 -4.83 2.31
C ILE A 209 -1.14 -5.59 2.43
N ALA A 210 -1.24 -6.51 3.39
CA ALA A 210 -2.43 -7.29 3.69
C ALA A 210 -3.06 -6.79 5.00
N PRO A 211 -4.01 -5.83 4.94
CA PRO A 211 -4.75 -5.39 6.11
C PRO A 211 -5.63 -6.52 6.68
N GLY A 212 -5.76 -6.55 8.00
CA GLY A 212 -6.86 -7.23 8.68
C GLY A 212 -8.11 -6.35 8.73
N TRP A 213 -8.84 -6.38 9.84
CA TRP A 213 -9.96 -5.47 10.04
C TRP A 213 -9.48 -4.04 10.29
N ILE A 214 -9.76 -3.16 9.34
CA ILE A 214 -9.51 -1.72 9.42
C ILE A 214 -10.87 -1.02 9.44
N GLN A 215 -11.17 -0.31 10.52
CA GLN A 215 -12.41 0.45 10.65
C GLN A 215 -12.26 1.83 10.02
N ASN A 216 -13.02 2.09 8.97
CA ASN A 216 -12.94 3.34 8.22
C ASN A 216 -13.76 4.47 8.85
N ASN A 217 -14.90 4.15 9.45
CA ASN A 217 -15.86 5.12 10.00
C ASN A 217 -16.35 4.64 11.37
N ASN A 218 -16.85 5.57 12.19
CA ASN A 218 -17.50 5.27 13.47
C ASN A 218 -16.63 4.39 14.41
N TYR A 219 -15.33 4.66 14.46
CA TYR A 219 -14.38 3.89 15.26
C TYR A 219 -14.77 3.83 16.75
N ASP A 220 -15.34 4.92 17.26
CA ASP A 220 -15.78 5.04 18.67
C ASP A 220 -17.04 4.24 18.99
N GLN A 221 -17.71 3.68 17.98
CA GLN A 221 -18.85 2.79 18.13
C GLN A 221 -18.47 1.31 18.20
N LEU A 222 -17.19 0.99 18.05
CA LEU A 222 -16.69 -0.38 18.22
C LEU A 222 -16.82 -0.83 19.68
N ARG A 223 -17.23 -2.07 19.84
CA ARG A 223 -17.38 -2.69 21.16
C ARG A 223 -16.03 -3.17 21.71
N PRO A 224 -15.88 -3.35 23.02
CA PRO A 224 -14.68 -3.93 23.59
C PRO A 224 -14.33 -5.31 22.99
N GLU A 225 -15.35 -6.14 22.67
CA GLU A 225 -15.18 -7.46 22.06
C GLU A 225 -14.58 -7.37 20.67
N ASP A 226 -14.91 -6.33 19.90
CA ASP A 226 -14.34 -6.11 18.56
C ASP A 226 -12.82 -5.84 18.67
N HIS A 227 -12.41 -5.06 19.65
CA HIS A 227 -10.99 -4.80 19.93
C HIS A 227 -10.26 -6.04 20.43
N ALA A 228 -10.91 -6.84 21.30
CA ALA A 228 -10.32 -8.02 21.93
C ALA A 228 -10.04 -9.17 20.93
N GLN A 229 -10.62 -9.14 19.74
CA GLN A 229 -10.30 -10.10 18.67
C GLN A 229 -8.84 -10.00 18.22
N HIS A 230 -8.22 -8.84 18.39
CA HIS A 230 -6.86 -8.55 17.95
C HIS A 230 -5.86 -8.65 19.10
N PRO A 231 -4.79 -9.46 18.98
CA PRO A 231 -3.71 -9.50 19.99
C PRO A 231 -3.12 -8.13 20.35
N SER A 232 -3.14 -7.19 19.40
CA SER A 232 -2.72 -5.79 19.65
C SER A 232 -3.71 -4.99 20.53
N GLY A 233 -4.84 -5.57 20.96
CA GLY A 233 -5.85 -4.93 21.83
C GLY A 233 -6.70 -3.87 21.12
N ARG A 234 -6.68 -3.78 19.80
CA ARG A 234 -7.50 -2.82 19.06
C ARG A 234 -7.77 -3.24 17.62
N VAL A 235 -8.89 -2.80 17.08
CA VAL A 235 -9.17 -2.79 15.64
C VAL A 235 -8.21 -1.83 14.94
N GLY A 236 -7.81 -2.12 13.72
CA GLY A 236 -6.93 -1.28 12.91
C GLY A 236 -7.61 0.02 12.45
N LYS A 237 -6.79 1.01 12.14
CA LYS A 237 -7.20 2.31 11.58
C LYS A 237 -6.54 2.50 10.20
N PRO A 238 -7.15 3.28 9.29
CA PRO A 238 -6.57 3.59 7.98
C PRO A 238 -5.12 4.08 8.04
N GLU A 239 -4.76 4.81 9.10
CA GLU A 239 -3.41 5.35 9.32
C GLU A 239 -2.37 4.24 9.57
N ASP A 240 -2.78 3.06 10.07
CA ASP A 240 -1.87 1.92 10.24
C ASP A 240 -1.33 1.44 8.89
N ILE A 241 -2.19 1.44 7.88
CA ILE A 241 -1.82 1.07 6.51
C ILE A 241 -1.02 2.18 5.83
N ALA A 242 -1.46 3.43 5.99
CA ALA A 242 -0.79 4.59 5.39
C ALA A 242 0.67 4.73 5.88
N ARG A 243 0.96 4.47 7.17
CA ARG A 243 2.32 4.47 7.70
C ARG A 243 3.21 3.40 7.06
N MET A 244 2.66 2.20 6.82
CA MET A 244 3.42 1.14 6.15
C MET A 244 3.67 1.49 4.68
N CYS A 245 2.71 2.12 3.98
CA CYS A 245 2.93 2.61 2.62
C CYS A 245 4.10 3.61 2.59
N LEU A 246 4.13 4.59 3.51
CA LEU A 246 5.24 5.53 3.61
C LEU A 246 6.57 4.83 3.88
N PHE A 247 6.59 3.85 4.80
CA PHE A 247 7.80 3.11 5.14
C PHE A 247 8.37 2.37 3.92
N LEU A 248 7.52 1.64 3.20
CA LEU A 248 7.95 0.88 2.01
C LEU A 248 8.41 1.77 0.85
N CYS A 249 8.02 3.05 0.86
CA CYS A 249 8.40 4.01 -0.17
C CYS A 249 9.63 4.85 0.19
N GLN A 250 10.30 4.62 1.32
CA GLN A 250 11.58 5.25 1.64
C GLN A 250 12.68 4.73 0.72
N GLU A 251 13.67 5.59 0.42
CA GLU A 251 14.76 5.24 -0.48
C GLU A 251 15.59 4.06 0.05
N GLU A 252 15.85 4.04 1.35
CA GLU A 252 16.65 3.06 2.07
C GLU A 252 15.97 1.68 2.20
N ASN A 253 14.69 1.55 1.82
CA ASN A 253 13.93 0.30 1.88
C ASN A 253 13.81 -0.39 0.52
N ASP A 254 14.76 -0.17 -0.38
CA ASP A 254 14.80 -0.74 -1.73
C ASP A 254 15.10 -2.25 -1.75
N PHE A 255 15.59 -2.80 -0.64
CA PHE A 255 15.83 -4.24 -0.51
C PHE A 255 14.59 -5.05 -0.10
N ILE A 256 13.45 -4.35 0.17
CA ILE A 256 12.14 -4.98 0.37
C ILE A 256 11.44 -5.03 -0.98
N ASN A 257 11.38 -6.21 -1.61
CA ASN A 257 10.81 -6.37 -2.95
C ASN A 257 10.13 -7.73 -3.11
N GLY A 258 8.91 -7.74 -3.61
CA GLY A 258 8.12 -8.95 -3.80
C GLY A 258 7.38 -9.45 -2.55
N GLU A 259 7.41 -8.68 -1.46
CA GLU A 259 6.87 -9.09 -0.17
C GLU A 259 5.39 -8.71 0.01
N ASN A 260 4.70 -9.53 0.82
CA ASN A 260 3.34 -9.24 1.30
C ASN A 260 3.35 -9.07 2.82
N ILE A 261 3.15 -7.85 3.28
CA ILE A 261 3.26 -7.49 4.69
C ILE A 261 1.88 -7.44 5.34
N THR A 262 1.63 -8.35 6.27
CA THR A 262 0.37 -8.42 7.02
C THR A 262 0.32 -7.36 8.12
N ILE A 263 -0.73 -6.54 8.13
CA ILE A 263 -1.02 -5.50 9.13
C ILE A 263 -2.42 -5.75 9.70
N ASP A 264 -2.51 -6.60 10.69
CA ASP A 264 -3.78 -7.12 11.21
C ASP A 264 -3.87 -7.18 12.74
N GLY A 265 -2.94 -6.55 13.45
CA GLY A 265 -2.89 -6.60 14.90
C GLY A 265 -2.60 -8.00 15.49
N GLY A 266 -2.07 -8.91 14.65
CA GLY A 266 -1.74 -10.28 15.02
C GLY A 266 -2.90 -11.28 14.90
N MET A 267 -4.05 -10.86 14.36
CA MET A 267 -5.25 -11.70 14.27
C MET A 267 -4.99 -13.03 13.54
N THR A 268 -4.29 -12.99 12.39
CA THR A 268 -3.99 -14.21 11.60
C THR A 268 -2.95 -15.13 12.26
N LYS A 269 -2.31 -14.71 13.36
CA LYS A 269 -1.33 -15.49 14.12
C LYS A 269 -1.92 -16.12 15.37
N LYS A 270 -3.15 -15.72 15.75
CA LYS A 270 -3.82 -16.24 16.91
C LYS A 270 -4.34 -17.64 16.64
N MET A 271 -3.91 -18.61 17.46
CA MET A 271 -4.50 -19.94 17.50
C MET A 271 -5.82 -19.89 18.28
N ILE A 272 -6.87 -20.49 17.74
CA ILE A 272 -8.20 -20.51 18.35
C ILE A 272 -8.47 -21.93 18.82
N TYR A 273 -8.58 -22.12 20.14
CA TYR A 273 -9.12 -23.30 20.76
C TYR A 273 -10.51 -22.96 21.32
N LEU A 274 -11.43 -23.90 21.24
CA LEU A 274 -12.68 -23.86 21.99
C LEU A 274 -12.40 -24.50 23.33
N ASP A 275 -12.55 -23.74 24.42
CA ASP A 275 -12.52 -24.26 25.82
C ASP A 275 -13.80 -25.01 26.13
#